data_ab5b19b4123da52856c77164328cc571
#
_entry.id   ab5b19b4123da52856c77164328cc571
#
_cell.length_a   1.000
_cell.length_b   1.000
_cell.length_c   1.000
_cell.angle_alpha   90.00
_cell.angle_beta   90.00
_cell.angle_gamma   90.00
#
_symmetry.space_group_name_H-M   'P 1'
#
loop_
_entity.id
_entity.type
_entity.pdbx_description
1 polymer ?
#
loop_
_entity_poly.entity_id
_entity_poly.type
_entity_poly.pdbx_seq_one_letter_code
_entity_poly.pdbx_strand_id
1 'polypeptide(L)'
;LRSFLTNVHAAPHNKTIFDNFICFVMHLHMADSSQFPPFMDPQQFVKLFEQSAVATTDPLKAYHAALDAWGAVLEPLAKAGRDKINPADRRFAAPQWDHPVFDLVRQSYNVMSDYLLNAADQLEGLPDNEKAKMGFALRSIIEAMSPANSPFTNPVALERAMESKGASLMSGMQHLVQDMQRGQLTHTDSGAFKLGENIAATPGKVVHQTPLYQLIQYDPATENVLETPLIIFPPWINRFYILDLTAEKSFIKYCVDQGITVFVVSWKSADSSMKDIIWDDYIAAQIDAIDTVRSGLDVPDVHAIGYCVAGTTLAATLAILAATDAADKVRSATFFTAQVDFSDGGELLHFIDDNQIAMMEALSAPQGYMDGRFLALTFNMLRGKDLIWSTVVKNYLLGEDYPAFDLLHWNGDVTNLPAKWHRNYVVDLYRDNRLVNPDDMSALGTPIDLRRVKTPTYIQAGREDHIAPVESVWKLQDHLSGPTKFVLAGSGHIAGVVNPPAQMKYQYWTNDANPTSLAAFIEGATETKGSWWPDWLSWLTQKGTTRVPAKGARQPGQGALKALESAPGSYVKAR
;
A
#
# COMPACT_ATOMS: atom_id res chain seq x y z
N LEU A 1 38.72 8.71 -6.23
CA LEU A 1 37.95 9.51 -5.25
C LEU A 1 38.17 11.01 -5.46
N ARG A 2 39.37 11.53 -5.71
CA ARG A 2 39.63 12.97 -5.94
C ARG A 2 38.97 13.51 -7.22
N SER A 3 38.83 12.74 -8.29
CA SER A 3 38.18 13.19 -9.55
C SER A 3 36.62 13.13 -9.50
N PHE A 4 36.02 12.41 -8.53
CA PHE A 4 34.57 12.34 -8.32
C PHE A 4 34.06 13.54 -7.50
N LEU A 5 34.92 14.13 -6.66
CA LEU A 5 34.56 15.22 -5.74
C LEU A 5 34.54 16.63 -6.37
N THR A 6 35.04 16.77 -7.59
CA THR A 6 35.12 18.10 -8.26
C THR A 6 33.86 18.50 -9.06
N ASN A 7 32.90 17.58 -9.26
CA ASN A 7 31.70 17.87 -10.08
C ASN A 7 30.38 18.09 -9.31
N VAL A 8 30.40 18.17 -7.97
CA VAL A 8 29.19 18.37 -7.13
C VAL A 8 29.03 19.81 -6.62
N HIS A 9 29.82 20.76 -7.11
CA HIS A 9 29.86 22.15 -6.63
C HIS A 9 28.93 23.11 -7.37
N ALA A 10 27.65 22.78 -7.57
CA ALA A 10 26.71 23.71 -8.21
C ALA A 10 25.31 23.76 -7.54
N ALA A 11 25.23 23.87 -6.20
CA ALA A 11 24.02 24.38 -5.54
C ALA A 11 24.33 24.87 -4.11
N PRO A 12 23.98 26.13 -3.74
CA PRO A 12 24.45 26.75 -2.51
C PRO A 12 23.76 26.34 -1.20
N HIS A 13 22.73 25.50 -1.20
CA HIS A 13 22.00 25.13 0.02
C HIS A 13 22.29 23.72 0.61
N ASN A 14 23.01 22.87 -0.10
CA ASN A 14 23.39 21.53 0.39
C ASN A 14 24.77 21.44 1.07
N LYS A 15 25.46 22.56 1.16
CA LYS A 15 26.84 22.59 1.67
C LYS A 15 26.96 22.30 3.16
N THR A 16 25.98 22.72 3.95
CA THR A 16 26.04 22.65 5.42
C THR A 16 25.85 21.21 5.97
N ILE A 17 24.98 20.41 5.36
CA ILE A 17 24.73 19.05 5.82
C ILE A 17 25.88 18.12 5.42
N PHE A 18 26.42 18.30 4.23
CA PHE A 18 27.54 17.50 3.73
C PHE A 18 28.86 17.84 4.43
N ASP A 19 29.10 19.13 4.69
CA ASP A 19 30.30 19.59 5.41
C ASP A 19 30.25 19.17 6.89
N ASN A 20 29.08 19.13 7.52
CA ASN A 20 28.89 18.61 8.87
C ASN A 20 29.07 17.09 8.93
N PHE A 21 28.64 16.34 7.93
CA PHE A 21 28.87 14.90 7.82
C PHE A 21 30.37 14.57 7.62
N ILE A 22 31.07 15.31 6.77
CA ILE A 22 32.52 15.15 6.57
C ILE A 22 33.30 15.55 7.84
N CYS A 23 32.90 16.62 8.53
CA CYS A 23 33.48 17.02 9.82
C CYS A 23 33.27 15.94 10.90
N PHE A 24 32.09 15.31 10.94
CA PHE A 24 31.77 14.20 11.85
C PHE A 24 32.63 12.96 11.56
N VAL A 25 32.78 12.58 10.29
CA VAL A 25 33.65 11.45 9.88
C VAL A 25 35.12 11.75 10.15
N MET A 26 35.55 13.01 10.01
CA MET A 26 36.93 13.42 10.32
C MET A 26 37.18 13.48 11.85
N HIS A 27 36.17 13.83 12.67
CA HIS A 27 36.28 13.77 14.13
C HIS A 27 36.35 12.34 14.67
N LEU A 28 35.69 11.39 14.03
CA LEU A 28 35.85 9.96 14.32
C LEU A 28 37.25 9.42 14.00
N HIS A 29 37.95 10.04 13.04
CA HIS A 29 39.32 9.68 12.67
C HIS A 29 40.38 10.31 13.59
N MET A 30 40.01 11.28 14.41
CA MET A 30 40.93 11.99 15.33
C MET A 30 40.67 11.69 16.80
N ALA A 31 39.79 10.73 17.12
CA ALA A 31 39.63 10.24 18.47
C ALA A 31 40.88 9.46 18.89
N ASP A 32 41.40 9.82 20.04
CA ASP A 32 42.64 9.30 20.63
C ASP A 32 42.67 7.75 20.59
N SER A 33 43.67 7.20 19.90
CA SER A 33 43.87 5.77 19.74
C SER A 33 44.10 5.01 21.06
N SER A 34 44.20 5.70 22.18
CA SER A 34 44.38 5.11 23.51
C SER A 34 43.07 4.60 24.14
N GLN A 35 41.91 4.90 23.56
CA GLN A 35 40.58 4.44 24.02
C GLN A 35 40.06 3.19 23.30
N PHE A 36 40.76 2.71 22.30
CA PHE A 36 40.42 1.43 21.67
C PHE A 36 41.09 0.29 22.45
N PRO A 37 40.37 -0.82 22.71
CA PRO A 37 41.03 -1.99 23.27
C PRO A 37 42.14 -2.42 22.33
N PRO A 38 43.25 -2.96 22.86
CA PRO A 38 44.43 -3.31 22.07
C PRO A 38 44.03 -4.36 21.02
N PHE A 39 43.76 -3.88 19.81
CA PHE A 39 43.46 -4.74 18.70
C PHE A 39 44.76 -5.42 18.26
N MET A 40 44.79 -6.71 18.51
CA MET A 40 45.58 -7.74 17.89
C MET A 40 47.02 -7.37 17.52
N ASP A 41 47.95 -8.04 18.18
CA ASP A 41 49.34 -8.17 17.73
C ASP A 41 49.37 -8.44 16.21
N PRO A 42 50.04 -7.60 15.41
CA PRO A 42 50.20 -7.81 13.97
C PRO A 42 50.69 -9.23 13.59
N GLN A 43 51.43 -9.89 14.48
CA GLN A 43 51.86 -11.27 14.27
C GLN A 43 50.72 -12.28 14.40
N GLN A 44 49.71 -12.00 15.22
CA GLN A 44 48.50 -12.82 15.27
C GLN A 44 47.65 -12.65 14.00
N PHE A 45 47.62 -11.43 13.46
CA PHE A 45 46.93 -11.15 12.18
C PHE A 45 47.58 -11.92 11.01
N VAL A 46 48.94 -11.92 10.91
CA VAL A 46 49.68 -12.67 9.90
C VAL A 46 49.46 -14.18 10.04
N LYS A 47 49.50 -14.71 11.28
CA LYS A 47 49.19 -16.12 11.54
C LYS A 47 47.78 -16.52 11.17
N LEU A 48 46.78 -15.67 11.45
CA LEU A 48 45.37 -15.88 11.06
C LEU A 48 45.24 -15.90 9.53
N PHE A 49 45.94 -14.99 8.84
CA PHE A 49 45.95 -14.95 7.37
C PHE A 49 46.62 -16.19 6.77
N GLU A 50 47.71 -16.65 7.36
CA GLU A 50 48.40 -17.88 6.95
C GLU A 50 47.55 -19.14 7.24
N GLN A 51 46.81 -19.17 8.35
CA GLN A 51 45.90 -20.28 8.70
C GLN A 51 44.63 -20.28 7.85
N SER A 52 44.12 -19.11 7.45
CA SER A 52 42.97 -19.00 6.54
C SER A 52 43.32 -19.33 5.08
N ALA A 53 44.60 -19.27 4.72
CA ALA A 53 45.14 -19.71 3.43
C ALA A 53 45.31 -21.25 3.39
N VAL A 54 44.35 -22.00 3.88
CA VAL A 54 44.28 -23.45 3.69
C VAL A 54 44.25 -23.70 2.19
N ALA A 55 45.21 -24.45 1.69
CA ALA A 55 45.35 -24.81 0.27
C ALA A 55 44.23 -25.78 -0.15
N THR A 56 43.01 -25.26 -0.23
CA THR A 56 41.85 -25.96 -0.78
C THR A 56 41.45 -25.28 -2.09
N THR A 57 41.20 -26.10 -3.10
CA THR A 57 40.69 -25.65 -4.39
C THR A 57 39.15 -25.47 -4.35
N ASP A 58 38.54 -25.78 -3.22
CA ASP A 58 37.09 -25.61 -2.99
C ASP A 58 36.82 -24.25 -2.31
N PRO A 59 36.22 -23.28 -3.01
CA PRO A 59 35.98 -21.94 -2.49
C PRO A 59 35.08 -21.92 -1.25
N LEU A 60 34.11 -22.83 -1.15
CA LEU A 60 33.20 -22.92 -0.01
C LEU A 60 33.91 -23.38 1.26
N LYS A 61 34.80 -24.38 1.14
CA LYS A 61 35.65 -24.86 2.26
C LYS A 61 36.61 -23.77 2.72
N ALA A 62 37.21 -23.03 1.78
CA ALA A 62 38.10 -21.91 2.11
C ALA A 62 37.36 -20.80 2.87
N TYR A 63 36.14 -20.49 2.43
CA TYR A 63 35.29 -19.52 3.10
C TYR A 63 34.93 -19.94 4.53
N HIS A 64 34.46 -21.18 4.75
CA HIS A 64 34.12 -21.65 6.11
C HIS A 64 35.35 -21.69 7.02
N ALA A 65 36.50 -22.14 6.53
CA ALA A 65 37.72 -22.14 7.31
C ALA A 65 38.17 -20.72 7.72
N ALA A 66 38.05 -19.75 6.82
CA ALA A 66 38.31 -18.35 7.13
C ALA A 66 37.34 -17.79 8.16
N LEU A 67 36.02 -18.07 8.01
CA LEU A 67 35.00 -17.67 8.97
C LEU A 67 35.28 -18.25 10.35
N ASP A 68 35.55 -19.55 10.46
CA ASP A 68 35.80 -20.22 11.74
C ASP A 68 37.01 -19.61 12.45
N ALA A 69 38.10 -19.32 11.70
CA ALA A 69 39.26 -18.68 12.25
C ALA A 69 38.99 -17.27 12.80
N TRP A 70 38.28 -16.43 12.05
CA TRP A 70 37.87 -15.11 12.50
C TRP A 70 36.79 -15.18 13.60
N GLY A 71 35.88 -16.15 13.50
CA GLY A 71 34.82 -16.37 14.48
C GLY A 71 35.39 -16.64 15.88
N ALA A 72 36.39 -17.49 16.00
CA ALA A 72 37.03 -17.80 17.27
C ALA A 72 37.64 -16.57 17.95
N VAL A 73 38.19 -15.63 17.16
CA VAL A 73 38.77 -14.38 17.68
C VAL A 73 37.70 -13.38 18.11
N LEU A 74 36.60 -13.29 17.37
CA LEU A 74 35.56 -12.27 17.57
C LEU A 74 34.44 -12.73 18.49
N GLU A 75 34.36 -14.02 18.84
CA GLU A 75 33.30 -14.59 19.68
C GLU A 75 33.11 -13.87 21.03
N PRO A 76 34.16 -13.46 21.79
CA PRO A 76 33.96 -12.76 23.04
C PRO A 76 33.26 -11.40 22.87
N LEU A 77 33.57 -10.68 21.77
CA LEU A 77 32.94 -9.39 21.45
C LEU A 77 31.50 -9.60 20.98
N ALA A 78 31.24 -10.60 20.14
CA ALA A 78 29.91 -10.93 19.66
C ALA A 78 28.96 -11.31 20.83
N LYS A 79 29.44 -12.10 21.79
CA LYS A 79 28.66 -12.48 22.97
C LYS A 79 28.28 -11.30 23.85
N ALA A 80 29.12 -10.28 23.98
CA ALA A 80 28.88 -9.12 24.84
C ALA A 80 27.71 -8.22 24.38
N GLY A 81 27.31 -8.30 23.13
CA GLY A 81 26.24 -7.46 22.55
C GLY A 81 24.94 -8.19 22.20
N ARG A 82 24.86 -9.50 22.41
CA ARG A 82 23.70 -10.32 21.99
C ARG A 82 22.36 -9.91 22.62
N ASP A 83 22.38 -9.40 23.83
CA ASP A 83 21.17 -8.96 24.54
C ASP A 83 20.48 -7.75 23.89
N LYS A 84 21.16 -7.08 22.96
CA LYS A 84 20.65 -5.90 22.23
C LYS A 84 20.01 -6.22 20.89
N ILE A 85 19.98 -7.50 20.50
CA ILE A 85 19.42 -7.93 19.20
C ILE A 85 17.91 -8.05 19.33
N ASN A 86 17.17 -7.38 18.41
CA ASN A 86 15.73 -7.57 18.30
C ASN A 86 15.42 -8.92 17.63
N PRO A 87 14.91 -9.93 18.34
CA PRO A 87 14.62 -11.23 17.77
C PRO A 87 13.46 -11.21 16.75
N ALA A 88 12.67 -10.13 16.71
CA ALA A 88 11.59 -9.95 15.75
C ALA A 88 12.08 -9.42 14.40
N ASP A 89 13.34 -9.02 14.26
CA ASP A 89 13.88 -8.55 13.00
C ASP A 89 14.20 -9.71 12.05
N ARG A 90 13.26 -9.99 11.15
CA ARG A 90 13.35 -11.11 10.20
C ARG A 90 14.52 -11.01 9.22
N ARG A 91 15.11 -9.83 9.03
CA ARG A 91 16.29 -9.66 8.16
C ARG A 91 17.49 -10.49 8.62
N PHE A 92 17.56 -10.71 9.93
CA PHE A 92 18.67 -11.38 10.61
C PHE A 92 18.24 -12.71 11.26
N ALA A 93 17.12 -13.30 10.82
CA ALA A 93 16.58 -14.53 11.41
C ALA A 93 17.33 -15.81 10.97
N ALA A 94 18.09 -15.77 9.89
CA ALA A 94 18.80 -16.93 9.40
C ALA A 94 19.99 -17.28 10.34
N PRO A 95 20.24 -18.60 10.62
CA PRO A 95 21.29 -19.05 11.55
C PRO A 95 22.69 -18.54 11.20
N GLN A 96 22.97 -18.29 9.92
CA GLN A 96 24.26 -17.77 9.45
C GLN A 96 24.63 -16.42 10.10
N TRP A 97 23.64 -15.64 10.54
CA TRP A 97 23.86 -14.38 11.26
C TRP A 97 24.38 -14.58 12.70
N ASP A 98 24.28 -15.78 13.25
CA ASP A 98 24.77 -16.08 14.60
C ASP A 98 26.29 -16.38 14.61
N HIS A 99 26.92 -16.49 13.44
CA HIS A 99 28.37 -16.59 13.33
C HIS A 99 29.02 -15.28 13.85
N PRO A 100 30.05 -15.33 14.73
CA PRO A 100 30.60 -14.15 15.42
C PRO A 100 30.96 -12.97 14.51
N VAL A 101 31.47 -13.22 13.30
CA VAL A 101 31.80 -12.17 12.32
C VAL A 101 30.55 -11.40 11.89
N PHE A 102 29.49 -12.12 11.49
CA PHE A 102 28.26 -11.50 11.00
C PHE A 102 27.38 -10.97 12.14
N ASP A 103 27.46 -11.59 13.30
CA ASP A 103 26.82 -11.12 14.52
C ASP A 103 27.34 -9.73 14.92
N LEU A 104 28.65 -9.49 14.87
CA LEU A 104 29.22 -8.16 15.08
C LEU A 104 28.77 -7.13 14.03
N VAL A 105 28.68 -7.52 12.75
CA VAL A 105 28.17 -6.65 11.70
C VAL A 105 26.72 -6.25 11.98
N ARG A 106 25.88 -7.23 12.34
CA ARG A 106 24.48 -7.02 12.74
C ARG A 106 24.36 -6.09 13.95
N GLN A 107 25.12 -6.35 15.00
CA GLN A 107 25.12 -5.54 16.23
C GLN A 107 25.59 -4.11 15.96
N SER A 108 26.66 -3.92 15.20
CA SER A 108 27.17 -2.58 14.84
C SER A 108 26.12 -1.78 14.05
N TYR A 109 25.42 -2.43 13.12
CA TYR A 109 24.33 -1.82 12.39
C TYR A 109 23.18 -1.40 13.32
N ASN A 110 22.75 -2.28 14.23
CA ASN A 110 21.66 -1.97 15.16
C ASN A 110 22.01 -0.80 16.10
N VAL A 111 23.20 -0.82 16.69
CA VAL A 111 23.68 0.27 17.56
C VAL A 111 23.73 1.60 16.82
N MET A 112 24.26 1.60 15.58
CA MET A 112 24.31 2.81 14.75
C MET A 112 22.90 3.30 14.37
N SER A 113 22.01 2.37 14.04
CA SER A 113 20.61 2.67 13.69
C SER A 113 19.87 3.32 14.86
N ASP A 114 19.98 2.73 16.04
CA ASP A 114 19.36 3.26 17.26
C ASP A 114 19.93 4.64 17.63
N TYR A 115 21.25 4.80 17.50
CA TYR A 115 21.91 6.08 17.78
C TYR A 115 21.39 7.18 16.83
N LEU A 116 21.30 6.91 15.53
CA LEU A 116 20.85 7.89 14.54
C LEU A 116 19.37 8.25 14.73
N LEU A 117 18.52 7.29 15.01
CA LEU A 117 17.10 7.53 15.27
C LEU A 117 16.89 8.35 16.55
N ASN A 118 17.56 7.96 17.64
CA ASN A 118 17.49 8.70 18.90
C ASN A 118 18.04 10.14 18.76
N ALA A 119 19.11 10.33 17.98
CA ALA A 119 19.65 11.67 17.72
C ALA A 119 18.67 12.55 16.93
N ALA A 120 17.94 11.97 15.99
CA ALA A 120 16.90 12.68 15.24
C ALA A 120 15.72 13.10 16.15
N ASP A 121 15.27 12.20 17.02
CA ASP A 121 14.17 12.47 17.94
C ASP A 121 14.50 13.56 18.98
N GLN A 122 15.79 13.69 19.34
CA GLN A 122 16.27 14.69 20.29
C GLN A 122 16.54 16.07 19.69
N LEU A 123 16.40 16.25 18.38
CA LEU A 123 16.60 17.56 17.74
C LEU A 123 15.55 18.57 18.24
N GLU A 124 16.04 19.66 18.84
CA GLU A 124 15.22 20.78 19.30
C GLU A 124 15.04 21.84 18.19
N GLY A 125 13.93 22.57 18.26
CA GLY A 125 13.71 23.74 17.38
C GLY A 125 13.11 23.43 16.02
N LEU A 126 12.82 22.15 15.68
CA LEU A 126 12.07 21.78 14.47
C LEU A 126 10.58 21.58 14.80
N PRO A 127 9.67 22.01 13.91
CA PRO A 127 8.26 21.63 13.98
C PRO A 127 8.07 20.12 13.95
N ASP A 128 7.02 19.60 14.57
CA ASP A 128 6.77 18.16 14.71
C ASP A 128 6.65 17.46 13.34
N ASN A 129 6.03 18.10 12.34
CA ASN A 129 5.94 17.58 10.98
C ASN A 129 7.32 17.43 10.30
N GLU A 130 8.23 18.39 10.51
CA GLU A 130 9.59 18.32 9.94
C GLU A 130 10.42 17.25 10.64
N LYS A 131 10.26 17.05 11.95
CA LYS A 131 10.86 15.93 12.69
C LYS A 131 10.36 14.60 12.16
N ALA A 132 9.06 14.46 11.94
CA ALA A 132 8.45 13.24 11.41
C ALA A 132 8.96 12.91 10.00
N LYS A 133 9.03 13.91 9.09
CA LYS A 133 9.62 13.76 7.75
C LYS A 133 11.08 13.31 7.80
N MET A 134 11.88 13.96 8.66
CA MET A 134 13.29 13.61 8.84
C MET A 134 13.44 12.20 9.42
N GLY A 135 12.63 11.84 10.41
CA GLY A 135 12.60 10.50 10.99
C GLY A 135 12.25 9.43 9.94
N PHE A 136 11.28 9.71 9.07
CA PHE A 136 10.94 8.81 7.96
C PHE A 136 12.10 8.67 6.96
N ALA A 137 12.70 9.77 6.52
CA ALA A 137 13.83 9.75 5.60
C ALA A 137 15.03 9.00 6.19
N LEU A 138 15.32 9.23 7.47
CA LEU A 138 16.42 8.56 8.17
C LEU A 138 16.14 7.05 8.32
N ARG A 139 14.92 6.64 8.69
CA ARG A 139 14.53 5.21 8.70
C ARG A 139 14.74 4.57 7.34
N SER A 140 14.32 5.24 6.26
CA SER A 140 14.49 4.73 4.89
C SER A 140 15.96 4.56 4.50
N ILE A 141 16.83 5.51 4.88
CA ILE A 141 18.28 5.41 4.67
C ILE A 141 18.89 4.26 5.50
N ILE A 142 18.54 4.15 6.78
CA ILE A 142 18.99 3.07 7.65
C ILE A 142 18.58 1.72 7.08
N GLU A 143 17.34 1.57 6.63
CA GLU A 143 16.87 0.33 5.98
C GLU A 143 17.70 0.00 4.73
N ALA A 144 17.98 0.98 3.89
CA ALA A 144 18.79 0.83 2.69
C ALA A 144 20.23 0.37 3.03
N MET A 145 20.79 0.88 4.12
CA MET A 145 22.15 0.56 4.58
C MET A 145 22.25 -0.75 5.36
N SER A 146 21.16 -1.51 5.50
CA SER A 146 21.19 -2.78 6.22
C SER A 146 22.21 -3.74 5.61
N PRO A 147 23.08 -4.37 6.43
CA PRO A 147 24.05 -5.36 5.95
C PRO A 147 23.38 -6.58 5.28
N ALA A 148 22.08 -6.83 5.57
CA ALA A 148 21.31 -7.85 4.90
C ALA A 148 21.09 -7.55 3.40
N ASN A 149 21.16 -6.30 2.98
CA ASN A 149 20.89 -5.87 1.60
C ASN A 149 22.13 -5.91 0.69
N SER A 150 23.29 -6.33 1.21
CA SER A 150 24.54 -6.34 0.47
C SER A 150 25.03 -7.77 0.19
N PRO A 151 25.44 -8.08 -1.04
CA PRO A 151 25.99 -9.40 -1.37
C PRO A 151 27.32 -9.69 -0.64
N PHE A 152 27.97 -8.66 -0.06
CA PHE A 152 29.28 -8.81 0.61
C PHE A 152 29.15 -8.97 2.13
N THR A 153 28.03 -8.60 2.72
CA THR A 153 27.82 -8.63 4.17
C THR A 153 26.67 -9.55 4.59
N ASN A 154 25.82 -9.98 3.65
CA ASN A 154 24.76 -10.94 3.92
C ASN A 154 25.32 -12.38 3.87
N PRO A 155 25.43 -13.09 5.01
CA PRO A 155 26.03 -14.43 5.05
C PRO A 155 25.23 -15.45 4.23
N VAL A 156 23.91 -15.33 4.17
CA VAL A 156 23.05 -16.23 3.39
C VAL A 156 23.32 -16.05 1.89
N ALA A 157 23.45 -14.80 1.44
CA ALA A 157 23.76 -14.51 0.03
C ALA A 157 25.17 -14.98 -0.36
N LEU A 158 26.15 -14.79 0.52
CA LEU A 158 27.52 -15.28 0.32
C LEU A 158 27.58 -16.81 0.20
N GLU A 159 26.96 -17.52 1.14
CA GLU A 159 26.89 -18.98 1.13
C GLU A 159 26.19 -19.48 -0.13
N ARG A 160 25.01 -18.94 -0.45
CA ARG A 160 24.24 -19.29 -1.66
C ARG A 160 25.03 -19.05 -2.95
N ALA A 161 25.77 -17.93 -3.03
CA ALA A 161 26.60 -17.64 -4.19
C ALA A 161 27.72 -18.66 -4.37
N MET A 162 28.35 -19.08 -3.27
CA MET A 162 29.43 -20.11 -3.33
C MET A 162 28.87 -21.49 -3.65
N GLU A 163 27.79 -21.94 -3.01
CA GLU A 163 27.14 -23.21 -3.28
C GLU A 163 26.69 -23.33 -4.74
N SER A 164 26.09 -22.26 -5.28
CA SER A 164 25.61 -22.20 -6.66
C SER A 164 26.72 -21.90 -7.68
N LYS A 165 27.98 -21.73 -7.23
CA LYS A 165 29.10 -21.30 -8.07
C LYS A 165 28.80 -20.00 -8.84
N GLY A 166 28.11 -19.07 -8.19
CA GLY A 166 27.74 -17.78 -8.74
C GLY A 166 26.42 -17.76 -9.54
N ALA A 167 25.75 -18.91 -9.74
CA ALA A 167 24.52 -18.95 -10.52
C ALA A 167 23.40 -18.12 -9.89
N SER A 168 23.29 -18.08 -8.55
CA SER A 168 22.31 -17.26 -7.85
C SER A 168 22.47 -15.75 -8.14
N LEU A 169 23.70 -15.25 -8.15
CA LEU A 169 23.98 -13.84 -8.47
C LEU A 169 23.70 -13.52 -9.95
N MET A 170 23.92 -14.49 -10.84
CA MET A 170 23.61 -14.33 -12.27
C MET A 170 22.09 -14.23 -12.48
N SER A 171 21.30 -15.11 -11.84
CA SER A 171 19.83 -15.04 -11.87
C SER A 171 19.33 -13.72 -11.26
N GLY A 172 19.91 -13.33 -10.13
CA GLY A 172 19.56 -12.05 -9.48
C GLY A 172 19.87 -10.84 -10.34
N MET A 173 20.99 -10.84 -11.06
CA MET A 173 21.31 -9.78 -12.02
C MET A 173 20.32 -9.74 -13.19
N GLN A 174 19.85 -10.88 -13.67
CA GLN A 174 18.81 -10.94 -14.72
C GLN A 174 17.48 -10.32 -14.22
N HIS A 175 17.05 -10.63 -13.00
CA HIS A 175 15.88 -10.03 -12.36
C HIS A 175 16.03 -8.51 -12.25
N LEU A 176 17.17 -8.03 -11.74
CA LEU A 176 17.45 -6.60 -11.62
C LEU A 176 17.38 -5.88 -12.98
N VAL A 177 18.00 -6.44 -14.03
CA VAL A 177 17.96 -5.85 -15.38
C VAL A 177 16.53 -5.80 -15.93
N GLN A 178 15.73 -6.84 -15.72
CA GLN A 178 14.32 -6.86 -16.14
C GLN A 178 13.51 -5.77 -15.42
N ASP A 179 13.71 -5.60 -14.11
CA ASP A 179 13.01 -4.58 -13.34
C ASP A 179 13.46 -3.15 -13.72
N MET A 180 14.74 -2.95 -14.01
CA MET A 180 15.22 -1.68 -14.56
C MET A 180 14.60 -1.35 -15.92
N GLN A 181 14.41 -2.33 -16.79
CA GLN A 181 13.75 -2.14 -18.10
C GLN A 181 12.26 -1.82 -17.95
N ARG A 182 11.61 -2.42 -16.96
CA ARG A 182 10.20 -2.14 -16.62
C ARG A 182 10.01 -0.80 -15.92
N GLY A 183 11.05 -0.30 -15.25
CA GLY A 183 10.98 0.85 -14.34
C GLY A 183 10.14 0.58 -13.09
N GLN A 184 10.02 -0.68 -12.66
CA GLN A 184 9.22 -1.11 -11.52
C GLN A 184 9.74 -2.43 -10.96
N LEU A 185 9.67 -2.58 -9.61
CA LEU A 185 10.01 -3.84 -8.94
C LEU A 185 8.99 -4.94 -9.26
N THR A 186 9.48 -6.14 -9.51
CA THR A 186 8.66 -7.34 -9.65
C THR A 186 8.56 -8.04 -8.29
N HIS A 187 7.33 -8.28 -7.83
CA HIS A 187 7.08 -8.92 -6.53
C HIS A 187 6.48 -10.31 -6.66
N THR A 188 6.02 -10.71 -7.86
CA THR A 188 5.30 -11.96 -8.09
C THR A 188 5.52 -12.45 -9.52
N ASP A 189 5.33 -13.75 -9.74
CA ASP A 189 5.28 -14.31 -11.10
C ASP A 189 4.14 -13.67 -11.91
N SER A 190 4.50 -12.86 -12.87
CA SER A 190 3.53 -12.17 -13.74
C SER A 190 2.79 -13.12 -14.69
N GLY A 191 3.32 -14.32 -14.94
CA GLY A 191 2.71 -15.34 -15.79
C GLY A 191 1.65 -16.19 -15.08
N ALA A 192 1.62 -16.18 -13.76
CA ALA A 192 0.72 -17.00 -12.96
C ALA A 192 -0.74 -16.55 -13.01
N PHE A 193 -1.00 -15.28 -13.31
CA PHE A 193 -2.33 -14.69 -13.27
C PHE A 193 -2.75 -14.13 -14.64
N LYS A 194 -3.99 -14.46 -15.03
CA LYS A 194 -4.60 -14.01 -16.28
C LYS A 194 -5.99 -13.44 -16.00
N LEU A 195 -6.17 -12.16 -16.35
CA LEU A 195 -7.43 -11.44 -16.18
C LEU A 195 -8.58 -12.10 -16.93
N GLY A 196 -9.65 -12.40 -16.20
CA GLY A 196 -10.85 -13.07 -16.71
C GLY A 196 -10.75 -14.60 -16.77
N GLU A 197 -9.59 -15.21 -16.38
CA GLU A 197 -9.42 -16.66 -16.33
C GLU A 197 -9.29 -17.17 -14.88
N ASN A 198 -8.28 -16.69 -14.15
CA ASN A 198 -8.01 -17.11 -12.77
C ASN A 198 -7.87 -15.94 -11.79
N ILE A 199 -7.96 -14.70 -12.27
CA ILE A 199 -8.10 -13.47 -11.49
C ILE A 199 -9.11 -12.57 -12.21
N ALA A 200 -9.94 -11.81 -11.47
CA ALA A 200 -11.07 -11.06 -12.03
C ALA A 200 -11.99 -11.96 -12.88
N ALA A 201 -12.29 -13.16 -12.37
CA ALA A 201 -12.94 -14.20 -13.15
C ALA A 201 -14.43 -14.41 -12.81
N THR A 202 -15.00 -13.61 -11.90
CA THR A 202 -16.45 -13.69 -11.61
C THR A 202 -17.24 -13.38 -12.87
N PRO A 203 -18.18 -14.27 -13.30
CA PRO A 203 -18.92 -14.12 -14.55
C PRO A 203 -19.81 -12.88 -14.54
N GLY A 204 -19.82 -12.17 -15.67
CA GLY A 204 -20.63 -10.97 -15.84
C GLY A 204 -20.39 -10.31 -17.20
N LYS A 205 -20.96 -9.14 -17.39
CA LYS A 205 -20.80 -8.37 -18.62
C LYS A 205 -20.69 -6.89 -18.34
N VAL A 206 -19.92 -6.18 -19.15
CA VAL A 206 -19.97 -4.74 -19.25
C VAL A 206 -21.31 -4.37 -19.88
N VAL A 207 -22.07 -3.52 -19.19
CA VAL A 207 -23.44 -3.14 -19.60
C VAL A 207 -23.58 -1.64 -19.86
N HIS A 208 -22.57 -0.85 -19.52
CA HIS A 208 -22.48 0.58 -19.84
C HIS A 208 -21.01 0.99 -19.93
N GLN A 209 -20.72 1.98 -20.79
CA GLN A 209 -19.36 2.50 -20.98
C GLN A 209 -19.38 3.98 -21.27
N THR A 210 -18.50 4.70 -20.60
CA THR A 210 -18.18 6.11 -20.84
C THR A 210 -16.67 6.24 -21.17
N PRO A 211 -16.17 7.42 -21.55
CA PRO A 211 -14.73 7.63 -21.69
C PRO A 211 -13.93 7.40 -20.37
N LEU A 212 -14.58 7.48 -19.21
CA LEU A 212 -13.92 7.40 -17.90
C LEU A 212 -14.04 6.03 -17.23
N TYR A 213 -15.13 5.30 -17.46
CA TYR A 213 -15.37 4.01 -16.82
C TYR A 213 -16.20 3.05 -17.65
N GLN A 214 -16.10 1.76 -17.32
CA GLN A 214 -17.03 0.70 -17.71
C GLN A 214 -17.82 0.24 -16.47
N LEU A 215 -19.12 -0.02 -16.64
CA LEU A 215 -20.00 -0.59 -15.61
C LEU A 215 -20.18 -2.08 -15.88
N ILE A 216 -19.75 -2.91 -14.94
CA ILE A 216 -19.87 -4.36 -15.04
C ILE A 216 -21.05 -4.80 -14.18
N GLN A 217 -21.99 -5.56 -14.74
CA GLN A 217 -23.03 -6.30 -14.02
C GLN A 217 -22.63 -7.77 -13.96
N TYR A 218 -22.72 -8.37 -12.77
CA TYR A 218 -22.35 -9.78 -12.58
C TYR A 218 -23.57 -10.70 -12.70
N ASP A 219 -23.32 -11.92 -13.21
CA ASP A 219 -24.35 -12.94 -13.36
C ASP A 219 -24.85 -13.40 -11.98
N PRO A 220 -26.18 -13.48 -11.75
CA PRO A 220 -26.70 -13.94 -10.46
C PRO A 220 -26.41 -15.42 -10.23
N ALA A 221 -26.02 -15.77 -8.99
CA ALA A 221 -25.79 -17.15 -8.57
C ALA A 221 -26.99 -17.80 -7.85
N THR A 222 -28.06 -17.03 -7.59
CA THR A 222 -29.24 -17.48 -6.85
C THR A 222 -30.52 -17.23 -7.64
N GLU A 223 -31.58 -18.00 -7.34
CA GLU A 223 -32.89 -17.84 -8.01
C GLU A 223 -33.58 -16.51 -7.69
N ASN A 224 -33.35 -15.98 -6.49
CA ASN A 224 -33.88 -14.70 -6.03
C ASN A 224 -32.76 -13.83 -5.50
N VAL A 225 -32.82 -12.51 -5.81
CA VAL A 225 -31.86 -11.51 -5.37
C VAL A 225 -32.54 -10.42 -4.57
N LEU A 226 -31.78 -9.64 -3.80
CA LEU A 226 -32.32 -8.43 -3.17
C LEU A 226 -32.86 -7.47 -4.22
N GLU A 227 -34.00 -6.82 -3.90
CA GLU A 227 -34.64 -5.83 -4.78
C GLU A 227 -33.71 -4.62 -5.02
N THR A 228 -33.09 -4.08 -3.95
CA THR A 228 -32.11 -3.01 -4.07
C THR A 228 -30.78 -3.58 -4.51
N PRO A 229 -30.24 -3.18 -5.68
CA PRO A 229 -28.93 -3.64 -6.16
C PRO A 229 -27.79 -2.95 -5.43
N LEU A 230 -26.62 -3.56 -5.52
CA LEU A 230 -25.36 -3.02 -5.00
C LEU A 230 -24.52 -2.48 -6.13
N ILE A 231 -24.06 -1.22 -6.00
CA ILE A 231 -23.03 -0.65 -6.85
C ILE A 231 -21.76 -0.43 -6.05
N ILE A 232 -20.62 -0.85 -6.61
CA ILE A 232 -19.30 -0.73 -5.99
C ILE A 232 -18.45 0.23 -6.81
N PHE A 233 -17.89 1.23 -6.13
CA PHE A 233 -16.89 2.16 -6.65
C PHE A 233 -15.52 1.79 -6.06
N PRO A 234 -14.72 0.97 -6.76
CA PRO A 234 -13.34 0.67 -6.34
C PRO A 234 -12.46 1.89 -6.54
N PRO A 235 -11.28 1.95 -5.91
CA PRO A 235 -10.32 3.01 -6.21
C PRO A 235 -9.89 2.96 -7.68
N TRP A 236 -9.52 4.12 -8.26
CA TRP A 236 -8.84 4.20 -9.54
C TRP A 236 -7.32 4.35 -9.39
N ILE A 237 -6.84 4.39 -8.16
CA ILE A 237 -5.44 4.10 -7.81
C ILE A 237 -5.35 2.58 -7.72
N ASN A 238 -4.80 1.94 -8.77
CA ASN A 238 -4.87 0.51 -9.09
C ASN A 238 -6.24 0.04 -9.62
N ARG A 239 -6.37 -1.27 -9.82
CA ARG A 239 -7.46 -1.90 -10.57
C ARG A 239 -8.59 -2.36 -9.67
N PHE A 240 -9.82 -2.34 -10.20
CA PHE A 240 -11.02 -2.75 -9.47
C PHE A 240 -10.97 -4.18 -8.93
N TYR A 241 -10.20 -5.07 -9.58
CA TYR A 241 -10.22 -6.49 -9.25
C TYR A 241 -9.51 -6.86 -7.95
N ILE A 242 -9.07 -5.88 -7.17
CA ILE A 242 -8.77 -6.11 -5.75
C ILE A 242 -9.96 -6.76 -5.03
N LEU A 243 -11.18 -6.44 -5.44
CA LEU A 243 -12.43 -7.02 -4.92
C LEU A 243 -12.87 -8.28 -5.68
N ASP A 244 -12.12 -8.72 -6.70
CA ASP A 244 -12.35 -9.93 -7.50
C ASP A 244 -11.02 -10.62 -7.82
N LEU A 245 -10.22 -10.93 -6.81
CA LEU A 245 -8.93 -11.60 -6.98
C LEU A 245 -9.14 -13.04 -7.49
N THR A 246 -8.80 -14.06 -6.71
CA THR A 246 -9.18 -15.44 -7.01
C THR A 246 -10.62 -15.72 -6.56
N ALA A 247 -11.22 -16.80 -7.02
CA ALA A 247 -12.59 -17.17 -6.67
C ALA A 247 -12.80 -17.27 -5.14
N GLU A 248 -11.79 -17.68 -4.39
CA GLU A 248 -11.81 -17.81 -2.93
C GLU A 248 -11.65 -16.46 -2.21
N LYS A 249 -11.10 -15.44 -2.91
CA LYS A 249 -10.81 -14.11 -2.35
C LYS A 249 -11.64 -13.01 -2.99
N SER A 250 -12.73 -13.34 -3.69
CA SER A 250 -13.59 -12.37 -4.34
C SER A 250 -14.71 -11.91 -3.41
N PHE A 251 -14.70 -10.63 -3.05
CA PHE A 251 -15.81 -9.96 -2.37
C PHE A 251 -17.03 -9.84 -3.31
N ILE A 252 -16.78 -9.61 -4.58
CA ILE A 252 -17.83 -9.51 -5.61
C ILE A 252 -18.57 -10.84 -5.71
N LYS A 253 -17.84 -11.95 -5.86
CA LYS A 253 -18.43 -13.30 -5.89
C LYS A 253 -19.19 -13.60 -4.59
N TYR A 254 -18.63 -13.23 -3.44
CA TYR A 254 -19.32 -13.40 -2.16
C TYR A 254 -20.69 -12.70 -2.17
N CYS A 255 -20.77 -11.44 -2.62
CA CYS A 255 -22.03 -10.72 -2.69
C CYS A 255 -23.02 -11.37 -3.65
N VAL A 256 -22.57 -11.82 -4.82
CA VAL A 256 -23.40 -12.53 -5.81
C VAL A 256 -23.94 -13.85 -5.23
N ASP A 257 -23.11 -14.62 -4.55
CA ASP A 257 -23.49 -15.89 -3.89
C ASP A 257 -24.50 -15.67 -2.74
N GLN A 258 -24.56 -14.46 -2.15
CA GLN A 258 -25.55 -14.10 -1.14
C GLN A 258 -26.87 -13.56 -1.73
N GLY A 259 -26.99 -13.59 -3.04
CA GLY A 259 -28.20 -13.14 -3.74
C GLY A 259 -28.32 -11.61 -3.79
N ILE A 260 -27.23 -10.94 -4.10
CA ILE A 260 -27.20 -9.49 -4.36
C ILE A 260 -26.92 -9.30 -5.86
N THR A 261 -27.70 -8.43 -6.52
CA THR A 261 -27.37 -7.96 -7.87
C THR A 261 -26.24 -6.96 -7.76
N VAL A 262 -25.04 -7.30 -8.27
CA VAL A 262 -23.81 -6.52 -8.10
C VAL A 262 -23.43 -5.81 -9.39
N PHE A 263 -23.16 -4.52 -9.28
CA PHE A 263 -22.52 -3.70 -10.30
C PHE A 263 -21.18 -3.17 -9.78
N VAL A 264 -20.18 -3.12 -10.67
CA VAL A 264 -18.85 -2.59 -10.33
C VAL A 264 -18.41 -1.61 -11.41
N VAL A 265 -17.88 -0.48 -10.98
CA VAL A 265 -17.26 0.49 -11.85
C VAL A 265 -15.80 0.08 -12.10
N SER A 266 -15.44 -0.16 -13.35
CA SER A 266 -14.07 -0.39 -13.81
C SER A 266 -13.52 0.90 -14.43
N TRP A 267 -12.70 1.63 -13.66
CA TRP A 267 -12.11 2.89 -14.11
C TRP A 267 -11.06 2.68 -15.20
N LYS A 268 -11.02 3.59 -16.16
CA LYS A 268 -9.97 3.61 -17.19
C LYS A 268 -8.67 4.14 -16.59
N SER A 269 -7.53 3.49 -16.86
CA SER A 269 -6.20 4.05 -16.59
C SER A 269 -6.01 5.31 -17.45
N ALA A 270 -5.52 6.40 -16.87
CA ALA A 270 -5.42 7.66 -17.56
C ALA A 270 -4.43 7.59 -18.73
N ASP A 271 -4.81 8.25 -19.81
CA ASP A 271 -3.97 8.57 -20.97
C ASP A 271 -3.98 10.08 -21.23
N SER A 272 -3.27 10.55 -22.25
CA SER A 272 -3.15 11.98 -22.56
C SER A 272 -4.49 12.68 -22.89
N SER A 273 -5.52 11.94 -23.30
CA SER A 273 -6.87 12.49 -23.53
C SER A 273 -7.58 12.91 -22.25
N MET A 274 -7.12 12.39 -21.10
CA MET A 274 -7.72 12.60 -19.77
C MET A 274 -7.02 13.70 -18.96
N LYS A 275 -6.13 14.48 -19.56
CA LYS A 275 -5.32 15.50 -18.87
C LYS A 275 -6.15 16.56 -18.12
N ASP A 276 -7.36 16.85 -18.59
CA ASP A 276 -8.25 17.87 -18.03
C ASP A 276 -9.30 17.31 -17.06
N ILE A 277 -9.32 15.98 -16.84
CA ILE A 277 -10.20 15.34 -15.85
C ILE A 277 -9.88 15.87 -14.45
N ILE A 278 -10.94 16.25 -13.72
CA ILE A 278 -10.89 16.80 -12.37
C ILE A 278 -11.79 15.99 -11.42
N TRP A 279 -11.92 16.45 -10.20
CA TRP A 279 -12.75 15.82 -9.17
C TRP A 279 -14.24 15.76 -9.57
N ASP A 280 -14.74 16.81 -10.20
CA ASP A 280 -16.14 16.89 -10.69
C ASP A 280 -16.49 15.75 -11.64
N ASP A 281 -15.57 15.35 -12.51
CA ASP A 281 -15.79 14.28 -13.50
C ASP A 281 -16.01 12.92 -12.82
N TYR A 282 -15.27 12.65 -11.73
CA TYR A 282 -15.45 11.42 -10.96
C TYR A 282 -16.74 11.42 -10.12
N ILE A 283 -17.14 12.58 -9.56
CA ILE A 283 -18.44 12.74 -8.89
C ILE A 283 -19.56 12.56 -9.90
N ALA A 284 -19.48 13.19 -11.07
CA ALA A 284 -20.45 13.03 -12.14
C ALA A 284 -20.55 11.57 -12.59
N ALA A 285 -19.42 10.88 -12.72
CA ALA A 285 -19.39 9.46 -13.09
C ALA A 285 -20.04 8.56 -12.04
N GLN A 286 -19.88 8.85 -10.74
CA GLN A 286 -20.58 8.10 -9.69
C GLN A 286 -22.09 8.32 -9.74
N ILE A 287 -22.55 9.55 -9.97
CA ILE A 287 -23.97 9.87 -10.12
C ILE A 287 -24.54 9.20 -11.37
N ASP A 288 -23.86 9.29 -12.50
CA ASP A 288 -24.24 8.64 -13.77
C ASP A 288 -24.37 7.11 -13.61
N ALA A 289 -23.41 6.47 -12.94
CA ALA A 289 -23.44 5.04 -12.69
C ALA A 289 -24.62 4.64 -11.76
N ILE A 290 -24.92 5.43 -10.72
CA ILE A 290 -26.09 5.23 -9.84
C ILE A 290 -27.37 5.34 -10.66
N ASP A 291 -27.54 6.38 -11.46
CA ASP A 291 -28.75 6.61 -12.26
C ASP A 291 -28.89 5.57 -13.38
N THR A 292 -27.79 5.13 -13.98
CA THR A 292 -27.75 4.04 -14.96
C THR A 292 -28.25 2.73 -14.35
N VAL A 293 -27.82 2.36 -13.16
CA VAL A 293 -28.29 1.15 -12.47
C VAL A 293 -29.76 1.27 -12.10
N ARG A 294 -30.18 2.42 -11.52
CA ARG A 294 -31.56 2.65 -11.11
C ARG A 294 -32.53 2.56 -12.28
N SER A 295 -32.24 3.28 -13.36
CA SER A 295 -33.08 3.26 -14.57
C SER A 295 -33.03 1.93 -15.31
N GLY A 296 -31.86 1.28 -15.33
CA GLY A 296 -31.65 -0.01 -15.99
C GLY A 296 -32.41 -1.17 -15.34
N LEU A 297 -32.62 -1.11 -14.04
CA LEU A 297 -33.32 -2.12 -13.26
C LEU A 297 -34.74 -1.70 -12.84
N ASP A 298 -35.15 -0.47 -13.14
CA ASP A 298 -36.41 0.14 -12.71
C ASP A 298 -36.58 0.07 -11.17
N VAL A 299 -35.57 0.58 -10.45
CA VAL A 299 -35.57 0.62 -8.98
C VAL A 299 -35.38 2.04 -8.45
N PRO A 300 -35.98 2.37 -7.28
CA PRO A 300 -35.88 3.72 -6.74
C PRO A 300 -34.48 4.08 -6.22
N ASP A 301 -33.72 3.10 -5.74
CA ASP A 301 -32.46 3.33 -5.05
C ASP A 301 -31.47 2.18 -5.22
N VAL A 302 -30.23 2.42 -4.78
CA VAL A 302 -29.13 1.43 -4.74
C VAL A 302 -28.47 1.42 -3.36
N HIS A 303 -27.79 0.32 -3.04
CA HIS A 303 -26.71 0.31 -2.05
C HIS A 303 -25.42 0.71 -2.73
N ALA A 304 -24.60 1.56 -2.12
CA ALA A 304 -23.34 2.00 -2.69
C ALA A 304 -22.15 1.64 -1.79
N ILE A 305 -21.07 1.16 -2.38
CA ILE A 305 -19.77 0.98 -1.70
C ILE A 305 -18.76 1.90 -2.34
N GLY A 306 -17.99 2.64 -1.53
CA GLY A 306 -16.82 3.37 -1.95
C GLY A 306 -15.57 2.84 -1.23
N TYR A 307 -14.54 2.46 -1.98
CA TYR A 307 -13.29 1.96 -1.43
C TYR A 307 -12.18 2.98 -1.64
N CYS A 308 -11.44 3.31 -0.55
CA CYS A 308 -10.31 4.24 -0.56
C CYS A 308 -10.72 5.60 -1.19
N VAL A 309 -9.99 6.13 -2.17
CA VAL A 309 -10.28 7.41 -2.84
C VAL A 309 -11.68 7.47 -3.46
N ALA A 310 -12.21 6.34 -3.95
CA ALA A 310 -13.59 6.31 -4.45
C ALA A 310 -14.61 6.42 -3.33
N GLY A 311 -14.25 6.02 -2.10
CA GLY A 311 -15.05 6.29 -0.91
C GLY A 311 -15.04 7.77 -0.52
N THR A 312 -13.87 8.41 -0.52
CA THR A 312 -13.78 9.87 -0.33
C THR A 312 -14.66 10.61 -1.33
N THR A 313 -14.61 10.19 -2.61
CA THR A 313 -15.46 10.76 -3.66
C THR A 313 -16.95 10.44 -3.43
N LEU A 314 -17.27 9.23 -2.96
CA LEU A 314 -18.66 8.85 -2.64
C LEU A 314 -19.24 9.73 -1.52
N ALA A 315 -18.45 10.09 -0.51
CA ALA A 315 -18.90 11.02 0.54
C ALA A 315 -19.28 12.39 -0.05
N ALA A 316 -18.44 12.93 -0.95
CA ALA A 316 -18.76 14.15 -1.68
C ALA A 316 -19.98 13.99 -2.60
N THR A 317 -20.09 12.87 -3.31
CA THR A 317 -21.26 12.54 -4.16
C THR A 317 -22.54 12.51 -3.35
N LEU A 318 -22.55 11.87 -2.17
CA LEU A 318 -23.70 11.84 -1.28
C LEU A 318 -24.09 13.23 -0.78
N ALA A 319 -23.10 14.10 -0.49
CA ALA A 319 -23.34 15.48 -0.10
C ALA A 319 -23.99 16.30 -1.24
N ILE A 320 -23.52 16.11 -2.49
CA ILE A 320 -24.14 16.73 -3.68
C ILE A 320 -25.58 16.22 -3.88
N LEU A 321 -25.80 14.91 -3.80
CA LEU A 321 -27.14 14.33 -3.91
C LEU A 321 -28.07 14.87 -2.82
N ALA A 322 -27.58 15.03 -1.58
CA ALA A 322 -28.36 15.61 -0.50
C ALA A 322 -28.66 17.11 -0.71
N ALA A 323 -27.71 17.87 -1.29
CA ALA A 323 -27.88 19.28 -1.59
C ALA A 323 -28.86 19.55 -2.76
N THR A 324 -29.05 18.55 -3.63
CA THR A 324 -29.90 18.62 -4.82
C THR A 324 -31.22 17.84 -4.68
N ASP A 325 -31.61 17.52 -3.44
CA ASP A 325 -32.87 16.77 -3.11
C ASP A 325 -32.93 15.37 -3.78
N ALA A 326 -31.81 14.74 -3.99
CA ALA A 326 -31.65 13.42 -4.64
C ALA A 326 -31.03 12.36 -3.71
N ALA A 327 -31.01 12.59 -2.40
CA ALA A 327 -30.38 11.69 -1.43
C ALA A 327 -31.04 10.30 -1.39
N ASP A 328 -32.30 10.18 -1.75
CA ASP A 328 -33.10 8.96 -1.81
C ASP A 328 -32.61 7.97 -2.89
N LYS A 329 -31.78 8.42 -3.83
CA LYS A 329 -31.13 7.54 -4.82
C LYS A 329 -30.19 6.50 -4.18
N VAL A 330 -29.69 6.74 -2.98
CA VAL A 330 -28.78 5.84 -2.26
C VAL A 330 -29.37 5.45 -0.91
N ARG A 331 -29.84 4.22 -0.81
CA ARG A 331 -30.47 3.65 0.38
C ARG A 331 -29.51 3.48 1.54
N SER A 332 -28.28 3.06 1.27
CA SER A 332 -27.20 2.98 2.24
C SER A 332 -25.84 3.10 1.57
N ALA A 333 -24.86 3.58 2.31
CA ALA A 333 -23.49 3.70 1.86
C ALA A 333 -22.55 2.84 2.72
N THR A 334 -21.51 2.29 2.10
CA THR A 334 -20.44 1.57 2.77
C THR A 334 -19.10 2.17 2.36
N PHE A 335 -18.23 2.39 3.33
CA PHE A 335 -16.89 2.93 3.11
C PHE A 335 -15.86 1.91 3.55
N PHE A 336 -15.01 1.47 2.62
CA PHE A 336 -13.87 0.60 2.92
C PHE A 336 -12.61 1.45 2.98
N THR A 337 -11.96 1.52 4.14
CA THR A 337 -10.70 2.24 4.36
C THR A 337 -10.66 3.59 3.64
N ALA A 338 -11.76 4.35 3.73
CA ALA A 338 -11.93 5.64 3.08
C ALA A 338 -11.89 6.76 4.11
N GLN A 339 -11.12 7.79 3.83
CA GLN A 339 -10.97 8.98 4.68
C GLN A 339 -11.55 10.21 3.99
N VAL A 340 -12.09 11.13 4.76
CA VAL A 340 -12.54 12.46 4.31
C VAL A 340 -11.78 13.57 5.04
N ASP A 341 -11.29 13.27 6.24
CA ASP A 341 -10.44 14.13 7.05
C ASP A 341 -8.99 13.65 6.96
N PHE A 342 -8.15 14.45 6.34
CA PHE A 342 -6.75 14.13 6.06
C PHE A 342 -5.78 14.71 7.09
N SER A 343 -6.28 15.30 8.20
CA SER A 343 -5.43 15.82 9.27
C SER A 343 -4.52 14.75 9.91
N ASP A 344 -4.96 13.49 9.90
CA ASP A 344 -4.18 12.33 10.32
C ASP A 344 -3.88 11.39 9.13
N GLY A 345 -3.53 11.97 7.97
CA GLY A 345 -3.26 11.22 6.72
C GLY A 345 -2.00 10.32 6.75
N GLY A 346 -1.40 10.13 7.93
CA GLY A 346 -0.30 9.20 8.15
C GLY A 346 0.99 9.58 7.42
N GLU A 347 1.81 8.57 7.13
CA GLU A 347 3.13 8.76 6.52
C GLU A 347 3.08 9.32 5.09
N LEU A 348 1.94 9.24 4.40
CA LEU A 348 1.77 9.88 3.08
C LEU A 348 1.96 11.39 3.14
N LEU A 349 1.61 12.05 4.26
CA LEU A 349 1.83 13.48 4.46
C LEU A 349 3.32 13.88 4.38
N HIS A 350 4.25 12.94 4.61
CA HIS A 350 5.69 13.21 4.47
C HIS A 350 6.14 13.44 3.03
N PHE A 351 5.32 13.03 2.05
CA PHE A 351 5.55 13.21 0.62
C PHE A 351 4.79 14.42 0.04
N ILE A 352 4.25 15.30 0.90
CA ILE A 352 3.39 16.40 0.45
C ILE A 352 3.89 17.72 1.03
N ASP A 353 4.64 18.43 0.21
CA ASP A 353 5.02 19.84 0.39
C ASP A 353 5.09 20.54 -0.97
N ASP A 354 5.27 21.85 -0.99
CA ASP A 354 5.24 22.64 -2.23
C ASP A 354 6.31 22.19 -3.25
N ASN A 355 7.48 21.74 -2.79
CA ASN A 355 8.54 21.27 -3.69
C ASN A 355 8.17 19.92 -4.31
N GLN A 356 7.59 19.03 -3.53
CA GLN A 356 7.15 17.71 -4.00
C GLN A 356 5.95 17.85 -4.94
N ILE A 357 5.00 18.74 -4.64
CA ILE A 357 3.88 19.08 -5.53
C ILE A 357 4.41 19.61 -6.86
N ALA A 358 5.34 20.56 -6.85
CA ALA A 358 5.95 21.08 -8.07
C ALA A 358 6.68 19.99 -8.88
N MET A 359 7.36 19.06 -8.20
CA MET A 359 7.99 17.89 -8.86
C MET A 359 6.94 16.97 -9.48
N MET A 360 5.85 16.66 -8.79
CA MET A 360 4.75 15.83 -9.33
C MET A 360 4.13 16.49 -10.56
N GLU A 361 3.91 17.82 -10.53
CA GLU A 361 3.43 18.58 -11.69
C GLU A 361 4.40 18.49 -12.88
N ALA A 362 5.69 18.70 -12.64
CA ALA A 362 6.71 18.60 -13.68
C ALA A 362 6.80 17.20 -14.32
N LEU A 363 6.62 16.13 -13.52
CA LEU A 363 6.62 14.75 -14.01
C LEU A 363 5.36 14.41 -14.81
N SER A 364 4.20 14.95 -14.44
CA SER A 364 2.91 14.65 -15.09
C SER A 364 2.58 15.53 -16.29
N ALA A 365 3.10 16.77 -16.33
CA ALA A 365 2.77 17.76 -17.35
C ALA A 365 3.04 17.32 -18.81
N PRO A 366 4.17 16.65 -19.15
CA PRO A 366 4.45 16.27 -20.54
C PRO A 366 3.44 15.28 -21.13
N GLN A 367 2.88 14.41 -20.29
CA GLN A 367 1.99 13.32 -20.71
C GLN A 367 0.52 13.61 -20.39
N GLY A 368 0.26 14.57 -19.51
CA GLY A 368 -1.09 14.90 -19.02
C GLY A 368 -1.62 13.91 -17.98
N TYR A 369 -0.78 13.02 -17.49
CA TYR A 369 -1.11 12.09 -16.41
C TYR A 369 0.12 11.80 -15.53
N MET A 370 -0.13 11.45 -14.28
CA MET A 370 0.88 10.89 -13.38
C MET A 370 1.02 9.40 -13.68
N ASP A 371 2.24 8.98 -14.02
CA ASP A 371 2.53 7.55 -14.27
C ASP A 371 2.37 6.75 -12.96
N GLY A 372 1.59 5.68 -13.00
CA GLY A 372 1.30 4.84 -11.84
C GLY A 372 2.52 4.20 -11.19
N ARG A 373 3.64 4.08 -11.91
CA ARG A 373 4.90 3.55 -11.37
C ARG A 373 5.49 4.46 -10.28
N PHE A 374 5.31 5.79 -10.38
CA PHE A 374 5.73 6.72 -9.31
C PHE A 374 4.92 6.53 -8.04
N LEU A 375 3.60 6.30 -8.18
CA LEU A 375 2.74 5.99 -7.04
C LEU A 375 3.10 4.65 -6.40
N ALA A 376 3.33 3.62 -7.22
CA ALA A 376 3.78 2.32 -6.72
C ALA A 376 5.11 2.44 -5.95
N LEU A 377 6.05 3.24 -6.45
CA LEU A 377 7.30 3.50 -5.73
C LEU A 377 7.04 4.18 -4.38
N THR A 378 6.16 5.19 -4.32
CA THR A 378 5.79 5.86 -3.08
C THR A 378 5.19 4.87 -2.07
N PHE A 379 4.23 4.05 -2.48
CA PHE A 379 3.64 3.03 -1.61
C PHE A 379 4.65 1.95 -1.19
N ASN A 380 5.58 1.57 -2.06
CA ASN A 380 6.65 0.64 -1.71
C ASN A 380 7.61 1.26 -0.68
N MET A 381 7.89 2.57 -0.73
CA MET A 381 8.72 3.26 0.25
C MET A 381 8.08 3.31 1.64
N LEU A 382 6.75 3.41 1.74
CA LEU A 382 6.05 3.32 3.04
C LEU A 382 6.28 1.97 3.73
N ARG A 383 6.57 0.92 2.98
CA ARG A 383 6.85 -0.43 3.46
C ARG A 383 8.18 -0.94 2.90
N GLY A 384 9.20 -0.08 2.89
CA GLY A 384 10.50 -0.32 2.25
C GLY A 384 11.13 -1.64 2.64
N LYS A 385 11.13 -1.98 3.93
CA LYS A 385 11.64 -3.24 4.46
C LYS A 385 10.98 -4.46 3.80
N ASP A 386 9.65 -4.45 3.66
CA ASP A 386 8.88 -5.59 3.18
C ASP A 386 8.77 -5.65 1.65
N LEU A 387 8.62 -4.49 0.99
CA LEU A 387 8.32 -4.42 -0.45
C LEU A 387 9.55 -4.12 -1.30
N ILE A 388 10.57 -3.42 -0.78
CA ILE A 388 11.79 -3.12 -1.52
C ILE A 388 12.89 -4.09 -1.11
N TRP A 389 13.31 -4.04 0.15
CA TRP A 389 14.51 -4.74 0.59
C TRP A 389 14.34 -6.24 0.68
N SER A 390 13.16 -6.74 1.01
CA SER A 390 12.86 -8.18 0.92
C SER A 390 12.99 -8.71 -0.51
N THR A 391 12.54 -7.94 -1.53
CA THR A 391 12.68 -8.27 -2.95
C THR A 391 14.15 -8.23 -3.37
N VAL A 392 14.89 -7.19 -2.98
CA VAL A 392 16.33 -7.10 -3.25
C VAL A 392 17.08 -8.34 -2.72
N VAL A 393 16.83 -8.72 -1.46
CA VAL A 393 17.52 -9.87 -0.88
C VAL A 393 17.12 -11.16 -1.58
N LYS A 394 15.83 -11.47 -1.69
CA LYS A 394 15.36 -12.75 -2.24
C LYS A 394 15.67 -12.89 -3.73
N ASN A 395 15.29 -11.88 -4.51
CA ASN A 395 15.30 -12.01 -5.95
C ASN A 395 16.61 -11.55 -6.58
N TYR A 396 17.30 -10.52 -6.02
CA TYR A 396 18.55 -10.04 -6.60
C TYR A 396 19.79 -10.66 -5.97
N LEU A 397 19.81 -10.90 -4.64
CA LEU A 397 20.98 -11.49 -3.99
C LEU A 397 20.94 -13.02 -3.95
N LEU A 398 19.79 -13.61 -3.62
CA LEU A 398 19.62 -15.06 -3.56
C LEU A 398 19.27 -15.68 -4.91
N GLY A 399 18.82 -14.87 -5.89
CA GLY A 399 18.42 -15.32 -7.22
C GLY A 399 17.18 -16.21 -7.20
N GLU A 400 16.31 -16.05 -6.21
CA GLU A 400 15.07 -16.79 -6.09
C GLU A 400 14.06 -16.32 -7.14
N ASP A 401 13.28 -17.26 -7.68
CA ASP A 401 12.15 -16.95 -8.54
C ASP A 401 11.00 -16.32 -7.75
N TYR A 402 10.10 -15.66 -8.47
CA TYR A 402 8.98 -14.97 -7.86
C TYR A 402 7.84 -15.95 -7.54
N PRO A 403 7.31 -15.96 -6.30
CA PRO A 403 6.14 -16.77 -5.98
C PRO A 403 4.89 -16.23 -6.66
N ALA A 404 3.93 -17.09 -6.97
CA ALA A 404 2.60 -16.68 -7.41
C ALA A 404 1.82 -16.13 -6.20
N PHE A 405 1.62 -14.81 -6.15
CA PHE A 405 0.86 -14.15 -5.08
C PHE A 405 -0.08 -13.08 -5.65
N ASP A 406 -1.37 -13.34 -5.56
CA ASP A 406 -2.44 -12.57 -6.18
C ASP A 406 -2.50 -11.09 -5.74
N LEU A 407 -2.35 -10.81 -4.44
CA LEU A 407 -2.33 -9.43 -3.92
C LEU A 407 -1.15 -8.62 -4.46
N LEU A 408 0.04 -9.24 -4.55
CA LEU A 408 1.22 -8.58 -5.11
C LEU A 408 1.12 -8.45 -6.63
N HIS A 409 0.43 -9.37 -7.31
CA HIS A 409 0.11 -9.23 -8.74
C HIS A 409 -0.76 -8.00 -8.98
N TRP A 410 -1.85 -7.86 -8.21
CA TRP A 410 -2.70 -6.69 -8.26
C TRP A 410 -1.95 -5.40 -7.90
N ASN A 411 -1.13 -5.42 -6.85
CA ASN A 411 -0.35 -4.25 -6.42
C ASN A 411 0.61 -3.75 -7.51
N GLY A 412 1.17 -4.67 -8.30
CA GLY A 412 2.03 -4.37 -9.43
C GLY A 412 1.30 -3.95 -10.71
N ASP A 413 -0.03 -4.12 -10.79
CA ASP A 413 -0.86 -3.73 -11.95
C ASP A 413 -1.36 -2.29 -11.80
N VAL A 414 -0.42 -1.36 -11.86
CA VAL A 414 -0.64 0.06 -11.59
C VAL A 414 -1.52 0.75 -12.65
N THR A 415 -2.13 1.87 -12.26
CA THR A 415 -2.91 2.76 -13.12
C THR A 415 -2.30 4.15 -13.14
N ASN A 416 -2.36 4.80 -14.28
CA ASN A 416 -2.06 6.22 -14.40
C ASN A 416 -3.22 7.05 -13.87
N LEU A 417 -2.93 8.26 -13.38
CA LEU A 417 -3.92 9.21 -12.86
C LEU A 417 -3.93 10.49 -13.70
N PRO A 418 -5.10 11.08 -14.02
CA PRO A 418 -5.14 12.37 -14.70
C PRO A 418 -4.35 13.42 -13.91
N ALA A 419 -3.45 14.14 -14.58
CA ALA A 419 -2.52 15.06 -13.91
C ALA A 419 -3.24 16.11 -13.06
N LYS A 420 -4.29 16.70 -13.62
CA LYS A 420 -5.05 17.77 -12.97
C LYS A 420 -5.82 17.26 -11.75
N TRP A 421 -6.47 16.09 -11.89
CA TRP A 421 -7.15 15.44 -10.78
C TRP A 421 -6.16 15.08 -9.66
N HIS A 422 -5.00 14.48 -10.00
CA HIS A 422 -4.00 14.05 -9.01
C HIS A 422 -3.47 15.25 -8.21
N ARG A 423 -3.17 16.36 -8.92
CA ARG A 423 -2.78 17.60 -8.25
C ARG A 423 -3.84 18.09 -7.26
N ASN A 424 -5.10 18.17 -7.70
CA ASN A 424 -6.20 18.61 -6.84
C ASN A 424 -6.36 17.68 -5.63
N TYR A 425 -6.27 16.38 -5.82
CA TYR A 425 -6.35 15.38 -4.74
C TYR A 425 -5.27 15.61 -3.67
N VAL A 426 -4.02 15.83 -4.10
CA VAL A 426 -2.90 16.07 -3.17
C VAL A 426 -3.02 17.42 -2.48
N VAL A 427 -3.37 18.49 -3.22
CA VAL A 427 -3.45 19.87 -2.70
C VAL A 427 -4.69 20.08 -1.84
N ASP A 428 -5.88 19.84 -2.41
CA ASP A 428 -7.13 20.21 -1.74
C ASP A 428 -7.45 19.29 -0.55
N LEU A 429 -7.04 18.00 -0.60
CA LEU A 429 -7.36 17.04 0.45
C LEU A 429 -6.18 16.82 1.40
N TYR A 430 -5.03 16.35 0.91
CA TYR A 430 -3.91 16.02 1.83
C TYR A 430 -3.25 17.25 2.43
N ARG A 431 -2.95 18.29 1.61
CA ARG A 431 -2.25 19.47 2.11
C ARG A 431 -3.19 20.40 2.89
N ASP A 432 -4.34 20.72 2.30
CA ASP A 432 -5.24 21.78 2.77
C ASP A 432 -6.46 21.25 3.54
N ASN A 433 -6.73 19.94 3.49
CA ASN A 433 -7.85 19.25 4.18
C ASN A 433 -9.22 19.95 3.99
N ARG A 434 -9.51 20.41 2.76
CA ARG A 434 -10.64 21.28 2.47
C ARG A 434 -12.00 20.59 2.53
N LEU A 435 -12.05 19.27 2.24
CA LEU A 435 -13.33 18.54 2.12
C LEU A 435 -14.17 18.55 3.39
N VAL A 436 -13.53 18.61 4.56
CA VAL A 436 -14.21 18.64 5.86
C VAL A 436 -14.77 20.02 6.24
N ASN A 437 -14.33 21.08 5.54
CA ASN A 437 -14.80 22.42 5.76
C ASN A 437 -16.09 22.63 4.95
N PRO A 438 -17.25 22.91 5.58
CA PRO A 438 -18.51 23.06 4.87
C PRO A 438 -18.43 24.15 3.80
N ASP A 439 -18.87 23.82 2.59
CA ASP A 439 -18.96 24.71 1.43
C ASP A 439 -17.61 25.29 0.91
N ASP A 440 -16.45 24.83 1.46
CA ASP A 440 -15.12 25.24 0.99
C ASP A 440 -14.76 24.62 -0.37
N MET A 441 -15.30 23.44 -0.64
CA MET A 441 -15.20 22.79 -1.95
C MET A 441 -16.58 22.76 -2.63
N SER A 442 -16.56 22.73 -3.95
CA SER A 442 -17.78 22.55 -4.76
C SER A 442 -17.52 21.60 -5.89
N ALA A 443 -18.57 20.91 -6.33
CA ALA A 443 -18.56 20.09 -7.54
C ALA A 443 -19.89 20.23 -8.27
N LEU A 444 -19.83 20.16 -9.61
CA LEU A 444 -21.02 20.30 -10.47
C LEU A 444 -21.84 21.58 -10.16
N GLY A 445 -21.16 22.65 -9.78
CA GLY A 445 -21.79 23.91 -9.40
C GLY A 445 -22.48 23.92 -8.03
N THR A 446 -22.34 22.83 -7.23
CA THR A 446 -22.98 22.68 -5.91
C THR A 446 -21.91 22.66 -4.82
N PRO A 447 -22.05 23.48 -3.75
CA PRO A 447 -21.17 23.40 -2.58
C PRO A 447 -21.28 22.06 -1.85
N ILE A 448 -20.14 21.55 -1.38
CA ILE A 448 -20.04 20.27 -0.66
C ILE A 448 -20.08 20.54 0.84
N ASP A 449 -21.10 19.99 1.51
CA ASP A 449 -21.19 19.93 2.97
C ASP A 449 -21.54 18.50 3.40
N LEU A 450 -20.56 17.78 3.91
CA LEU A 450 -20.70 16.37 4.33
C LEU A 450 -21.78 16.20 5.42
N ARG A 451 -22.06 17.25 6.22
CA ARG A 451 -23.10 17.23 7.27
C ARG A 451 -24.52 17.10 6.71
N ARG A 452 -24.73 17.29 5.40
CA ARG A 452 -26.01 17.06 4.74
C ARG A 452 -26.30 15.57 4.52
N VAL A 453 -25.28 14.72 4.61
CA VAL A 453 -25.42 13.27 4.37
C VAL A 453 -26.10 12.59 5.55
N LYS A 454 -27.32 12.11 5.32
CA LYS A 454 -28.15 11.36 6.28
C LYS A 454 -28.28 9.88 5.92
N THR A 455 -27.68 9.45 4.83
CA THR A 455 -27.69 8.07 4.37
C THR A 455 -27.10 7.15 5.43
N PRO A 456 -27.79 6.04 5.81
CA PRO A 456 -27.24 5.06 6.74
C PRO A 456 -25.89 4.53 6.23
N THR A 457 -24.87 4.53 7.08
CA THR A 457 -23.50 4.31 6.67
C THR A 457 -22.83 3.20 7.47
N TYR A 458 -22.10 2.32 6.77
CA TYR A 458 -21.17 1.33 7.34
C TYR A 458 -19.76 1.74 7.02
N ILE A 459 -18.89 1.85 8.03
CA ILE A 459 -17.50 2.30 7.90
C ILE A 459 -16.58 1.18 8.35
N GLN A 460 -15.75 0.67 7.44
CA GLN A 460 -14.73 -0.32 7.74
C GLN A 460 -13.35 0.35 7.69
N ALA A 461 -12.58 0.24 8.77
CA ALA A 461 -11.19 0.66 8.87
C ALA A 461 -10.25 -0.54 9.06
N GLY A 462 -9.01 -0.41 8.63
CA GLY A 462 -7.94 -1.37 8.92
C GLY A 462 -7.14 -0.94 10.15
N ARG A 463 -6.90 -1.85 11.11
CA ARG A 463 -6.13 -1.56 12.33
C ARG A 463 -4.67 -1.22 12.04
N GLU A 464 -4.11 -1.83 10.99
CA GLU A 464 -2.70 -1.67 10.59
C GLU A 464 -2.60 -0.90 9.26
N ASP A 465 -3.60 -0.06 8.97
CA ASP A 465 -3.64 0.70 7.73
C ASP A 465 -2.71 1.92 7.83
N HIS A 466 -1.69 1.95 6.98
CA HIS A 466 -0.71 3.02 6.86
C HIS A 466 -1.02 4.00 5.70
N ILE A 467 -2.05 3.70 4.90
CA ILE A 467 -2.49 4.53 3.76
C ILE A 467 -3.68 5.40 4.18
N ALA A 468 -4.67 4.79 4.84
CA ALA A 468 -5.81 5.46 5.44
C ALA A 468 -5.87 5.09 6.94
N PRO A 469 -5.09 5.76 7.79
CA PRO A 469 -5.00 5.43 9.22
C PRO A 469 -6.38 5.39 9.88
N VAL A 470 -6.54 4.49 10.85
CA VAL A 470 -7.82 4.30 11.54
C VAL A 470 -8.32 5.59 12.17
N GLU A 471 -7.42 6.44 12.66
CA GLU A 471 -7.71 7.76 13.22
C GLU A 471 -8.41 8.66 12.21
N SER A 472 -7.95 8.67 10.97
CA SER A 472 -8.54 9.43 9.87
C SER A 472 -9.87 8.84 9.40
N VAL A 473 -9.93 7.50 9.24
CA VAL A 473 -11.17 6.82 8.82
C VAL A 473 -12.26 6.94 9.89
N TRP A 474 -11.89 6.92 11.18
CA TRP A 474 -12.82 7.13 12.29
C TRP A 474 -13.56 8.47 12.18
N LYS A 475 -12.87 9.54 11.81
CA LYS A 475 -13.42 10.89 11.69
C LYS A 475 -14.53 11.03 10.64
N LEU A 476 -14.63 10.09 9.68
CA LEU A 476 -15.70 10.13 8.68
C LEU A 476 -17.09 10.24 9.35
N GLN A 477 -17.33 9.51 10.43
CA GLN A 477 -18.62 9.56 11.13
C GLN A 477 -18.90 10.90 11.81
N ASP A 478 -17.86 11.68 12.14
CA ASP A 478 -18.04 13.00 12.78
C ASP A 478 -18.52 14.05 11.78
N HIS A 479 -18.31 13.79 10.48
CA HIS A 479 -18.72 14.67 9.39
C HIS A 479 -20.10 14.31 8.78
N LEU A 480 -20.66 13.13 9.12
CA LEU A 480 -21.96 12.69 8.61
C LEU A 480 -23.06 12.92 9.66
N SER A 481 -24.30 13.16 9.21
CA SER A 481 -25.47 13.33 10.10
C SER A 481 -26.39 12.11 10.16
N GLY A 482 -26.11 11.09 9.33
CA GLY A 482 -26.85 9.83 9.30
C GLY A 482 -26.36 8.82 10.35
N PRO A 483 -27.11 7.72 10.57
CA PRO A 483 -26.67 6.65 11.46
C PRO A 483 -25.46 5.93 10.87
N THR A 484 -24.42 5.75 11.68
CA THR A 484 -23.17 5.08 11.31
C THR A 484 -22.98 3.78 12.09
N LYS A 485 -22.36 2.78 11.46
CA LYS A 485 -21.80 1.60 12.11
C LYS A 485 -20.33 1.51 11.74
N PHE A 486 -19.46 1.55 12.76
CA PHE A 486 -18.01 1.42 12.57
C PHE A 486 -17.53 0.01 12.87
N VAL A 487 -16.64 -0.50 12.03
CA VAL A 487 -16.00 -1.81 12.18
C VAL A 487 -14.49 -1.66 11.96
N LEU A 488 -13.71 -2.16 12.91
CA LEU A 488 -12.26 -2.20 12.83
C LEU A 488 -11.80 -3.60 12.42
N ALA A 489 -11.23 -3.76 11.24
CA ALA A 489 -10.67 -5.01 10.75
C ALA A 489 -9.22 -5.20 11.20
N GLY A 490 -8.85 -6.40 11.59
CA GLY A 490 -7.47 -6.74 11.97
C GLY A 490 -6.62 -6.99 10.74
N SER A 491 -6.00 -6.00 10.21
CA SER A 491 -4.95 -5.95 9.18
C SER A 491 -4.90 -4.54 8.54
N GLY A 492 -4.13 -4.38 7.44
CA GLY A 492 -3.96 -3.09 6.75
C GLY A 492 -4.96 -2.84 5.62
N HIS A 493 -4.66 -1.85 4.80
CA HIS A 493 -5.49 -1.25 3.75
C HIS A 493 -6.13 -2.25 2.78
N ILE A 494 -5.41 -3.29 2.42
CA ILE A 494 -5.85 -4.29 1.43
C ILE A 494 -6.35 -5.55 2.13
N ALA A 495 -5.50 -6.18 2.95
CA ALA A 495 -5.84 -7.44 3.61
C ALA A 495 -6.93 -7.29 4.68
N GLY A 496 -7.14 -6.09 5.23
CA GLY A 496 -8.27 -5.76 6.10
C GLY A 496 -9.60 -5.75 5.36
N VAL A 497 -9.60 -5.41 4.07
CA VAL A 497 -10.80 -5.43 3.21
C VAL A 497 -11.00 -6.82 2.60
N VAL A 498 -9.95 -7.39 1.98
CA VAL A 498 -9.99 -8.71 1.31
C VAL A 498 -9.72 -9.81 2.32
N ASN A 499 -10.72 -10.13 3.12
CA ASN A 499 -10.66 -11.15 4.16
C ASN A 499 -11.86 -12.12 4.06
N PRO A 500 -11.85 -13.08 3.12
CA PRO A 500 -12.99 -13.97 2.89
C PRO A 500 -13.30 -14.87 4.10
N PRO A 501 -14.60 -15.10 4.41
CA PRO A 501 -15.02 -15.88 5.58
C PRO A 501 -14.43 -17.29 5.63
N ALA A 502 -14.28 -17.95 4.48
CA ALA A 502 -13.79 -19.32 4.40
C ALA A 502 -12.34 -19.50 4.88
N GLN A 503 -11.53 -18.45 4.86
CA GLN A 503 -10.14 -18.52 5.31
C GLN A 503 -9.97 -18.45 6.82
N MET A 504 -10.96 -17.98 7.57
CA MET A 504 -10.93 -17.80 9.03
C MET A 504 -9.67 -17.05 9.52
N LYS A 505 -9.15 -16.15 8.69
CA LYS A 505 -8.00 -15.33 9.02
C LYS A 505 -8.42 -14.06 9.73
N TYR A 506 -7.49 -13.51 10.50
CA TYR A 506 -7.65 -12.24 11.21
C TYR A 506 -8.81 -12.24 12.21
N GLN A 507 -9.24 -11.07 12.59
CA GLN A 507 -10.36 -10.76 13.47
C GLN A 507 -10.88 -9.35 13.13
N TYR A 508 -12.02 -9.01 13.70
CA TYR A 508 -12.55 -7.65 13.62
C TYR A 508 -13.23 -7.28 14.95
N TRP A 509 -13.43 -6.01 15.15
CA TRP A 509 -14.02 -5.44 16.36
C TRP A 509 -15.24 -4.59 16.02
N THR A 510 -16.27 -4.73 16.84
CA THR A 510 -17.48 -3.91 16.81
C THR A 510 -17.76 -3.35 18.21
N ASN A 511 -18.48 -2.23 18.28
CA ASN A 511 -18.94 -1.66 19.54
C ASN A 511 -20.32 -1.05 19.33
N ASP A 512 -21.36 -1.67 19.92
CA ASP A 512 -22.76 -1.26 19.75
C ASP A 512 -23.15 -0.11 20.71
N ALA A 513 -22.25 0.33 21.61
CA ALA A 513 -22.52 1.43 22.54
C ALA A 513 -22.44 2.82 21.89
N ASN A 514 -22.18 2.90 20.57
CA ASN A 514 -22.01 4.16 19.83
C ASN A 514 -21.03 5.14 20.51
N PRO A 515 -19.77 4.73 20.75
CA PRO A 515 -18.78 5.57 21.42
C PRO A 515 -18.47 6.83 20.60
N THR A 516 -18.16 7.93 21.29
CA THR A 516 -17.87 9.23 20.66
C THR A 516 -16.40 9.44 20.35
N SER A 517 -15.52 8.47 20.63
CA SER A 517 -14.10 8.53 20.30
C SER A 517 -13.56 7.14 19.93
N LEU A 518 -12.51 7.12 19.10
CA LEU A 518 -11.83 5.88 18.72
C LEU A 518 -11.27 5.14 19.95
N ALA A 519 -10.74 5.86 20.94
CA ALA A 519 -10.23 5.27 22.19
C ALA A 519 -11.34 4.54 22.96
N ALA A 520 -12.50 5.17 23.12
CA ALA A 520 -13.68 4.55 23.76
C ALA A 520 -14.25 3.40 22.92
N PHE A 521 -14.16 3.48 21.58
CA PHE A 521 -14.51 2.36 20.70
C PHE A 521 -13.62 1.16 20.98
N ILE A 522 -12.30 1.34 21.02
CA ILE A 522 -11.33 0.27 21.23
C ILE A 522 -11.49 -0.34 22.64
N GLU A 523 -11.68 0.49 23.67
CA GLU A 523 -11.83 0.04 25.05
C GLU A 523 -13.07 -0.86 25.25
N GLY A 524 -14.21 -0.49 24.62
CA GLY A 524 -15.46 -1.24 24.72
C GLY A 524 -15.73 -2.22 23.58
N ALA A 525 -14.76 -2.46 22.70
CA ALA A 525 -14.97 -3.25 21.50
C ALA A 525 -15.02 -4.76 21.79
N THR A 526 -15.93 -5.44 21.09
CA THR A 526 -16.02 -6.90 21.08
C THR A 526 -15.22 -7.44 19.89
N GLU A 527 -14.25 -8.31 20.17
CA GLU A 527 -13.47 -9.00 19.15
C GLU A 527 -14.21 -10.22 18.63
N THR A 528 -14.26 -10.35 17.30
CA THR A 528 -14.77 -11.52 16.60
C THR A 528 -13.71 -12.07 15.65
N LYS A 529 -13.39 -13.36 15.75
CA LYS A 529 -12.44 -14.04 14.85
C LYS A 529 -13.02 -14.21 13.45
N GLY A 530 -12.15 -14.04 12.44
CA GLY A 530 -12.48 -14.25 11.04
C GLY A 530 -12.87 -12.96 10.32
N SER A 531 -13.77 -13.10 9.34
CA SER A 531 -14.14 -12.04 8.40
C SER A 531 -15.29 -11.17 8.93
N TRP A 532 -15.20 -9.87 8.70
CA TRP A 532 -16.28 -8.91 8.94
C TRP A 532 -17.37 -8.92 7.83
N TRP A 533 -17.16 -9.60 6.69
CA TRP A 533 -18.13 -9.64 5.59
C TRP A 533 -19.52 -10.14 6.00
N PRO A 534 -19.67 -11.18 6.86
CA PRO A 534 -20.98 -11.59 7.36
C PRO A 534 -21.68 -10.52 8.22
N ASP A 535 -20.95 -9.76 9.03
CA ASP A 535 -21.47 -8.65 9.82
C ASP A 535 -22.00 -7.53 8.90
N TRP A 536 -21.22 -7.15 7.90
CA TRP A 536 -21.63 -6.20 6.87
C TRP A 536 -22.87 -6.66 6.11
N LEU A 537 -22.91 -7.92 5.69
CA LEU A 537 -24.07 -8.47 4.98
C LEU A 537 -25.34 -8.44 5.84
N SER A 538 -25.22 -8.77 7.11
CA SER A 538 -26.32 -8.67 8.07
C SER A 538 -26.82 -7.23 8.20
N TRP A 539 -25.91 -6.25 8.29
CA TRP A 539 -26.26 -4.84 8.33
C TRP A 539 -26.93 -4.38 7.03
N LEU A 540 -26.40 -4.76 5.87
CA LEU A 540 -26.92 -4.37 4.56
C LEU A 540 -28.35 -4.90 4.36
N THR A 541 -28.59 -6.17 4.66
CA THR A 541 -29.89 -6.84 4.47
C THR A 541 -30.98 -6.27 5.37
N GLN A 542 -30.65 -5.66 6.50
CA GLN A 542 -31.61 -4.93 7.35
C GLN A 542 -32.13 -3.66 6.69
N LYS A 543 -31.46 -3.11 5.67
CA LYS A 543 -31.90 -1.90 4.95
C LYS A 543 -32.88 -2.21 3.82
N GLY A 544 -33.07 -3.48 3.45
CA GLY A 544 -34.03 -3.93 2.45
C GLY A 544 -34.08 -5.45 2.41
N THR A 545 -35.23 -6.02 2.81
CA THR A 545 -35.38 -7.49 2.89
C THR A 545 -36.11 -8.08 1.69
N THR A 546 -36.73 -7.23 0.87
CA THR A 546 -37.50 -7.66 -0.31
C THR A 546 -36.58 -8.38 -1.29
N ARG A 547 -37.06 -9.55 -1.80
CA ARG A 547 -36.38 -10.30 -2.82
C ARG A 547 -37.21 -10.42 -4.08
N VAL A 548 -36.57 -10.38 -5.23
CA VAL A 548 -37.17 -10.52 -6.55
C VAL A 548 -36.51 -11.62 -7.33
N PRO A 549 -37.18 -12.25 -8.32
CA PRO A 549 -36.56 -13.27 -9.16
C PRO A 549 -35.33 -12.73 -9.90
N ALA A 550 -34.25 -13.50 -9.94
CA ALA A 550 -33.03 -13.18 -10.67
C ALA A 550 -33.17 -13.38 -12.19
N LYS A 551 -34.14 -12.66 -12.79
CA LYS A 551 -34.52 -12.74 -14.22
C LYS A 551 -34.59 -11.33 -14.84
N GLY A 552 -34.67 -11.28 -16.18
CA GLY A 552 -34.77 -10.02 -16.91
C GLY A 552 -33.61 -9.09 -16.59
N ALA A 553 -33.87 -7.84 -16.21
CA ALA A 553 -32.84 -6.84 -15.94
C ALA A 553 -31.82 -7.24 -14.84
N ARG A 554 -32.13 -8.26 -14.04
CA ARG A 554 -31.20 -8.79 -13.03
C ARG A 554 -30.09 -9.70 -13.64
N GLN A 555 -30.25 -10.07 -14.91
CA GLN A 555 -29.25 -10.79 -15.69
C GLN A 555 -28.58 -9.85 -16.69
N PRO A 556 -27.24 -9.83 -16.79
CA PRO A 556 -26.53 -8.91 -17.66
C PRO A 556 -26.98 -9.00 -19.12
N GLY A 557 -27.40 -7.87 -19.69
CA GLY A 557 -27.84 -7.77 -21.08
C GLY A 557 -29.28 -8.19 -21.35
N GLN A 558 -30.05 -8.67 -20.38
CA GLN A 558 -31.42 -9.14 -20.56
C GLN A 558 -32.49 -8.07 -20.29
N GLY A 559 -32.09 -6.88 -19.83
CA GLY A 559 -32.96 -5.73 -19.57
C GLY A 559 -32.70 -4.56 -20.52
N ALA A 560 -32.91 -3.36 -20.00
CA ALA A 560 -32.62 -2.10 -20.71
C ALA A 560 -31.10 -1.94 -20.96
N LEU A 561 -30.27 -2.36 -20.01
CA LEU A 561 -28.82 -2.36 -20.15
C LEU A 561 -28.38 -3.50 -21.05
N LYS A 562 -27.73 -3.16 -22.17
CA LYS A 562 -27.28 -4.16 -23.16
C LYS A 562 -25.86 -4.62 -22.84
N ALA A 563 -25.58 -5.90 -23.07
CA ALA A 563 -24.25 -6.44 -22.96
C ALA A 563 -23.36 -5.86 -24.07
N LEU A 564 -22.22 -5.28 -23.69
CA LEU A 564 -21.22 -4.72 -24.59
C LEU A 564 -20.07 -5.69 -24.80
N GLU A 565 -19.51 -6.23 -23.72
CA GLU A 565 -18.44 -7.24 -23.73
C GLU A 565 -18.51 -8.09 -22.46
N SER A 566 -17.74 -9.17 -22.40
CA SER A 566 -17.67 -10.02 -21.20
C SER A 566 -16.83 -9.35 -20.11
N ALA A 567 -17.18 -9.58 -18.82
CA ALA A 567 -16.32 -9.24 -17.70
C ALA A 567 -14.94 -9.91 -17.86
N PRO A 568 -13.87 -9.30 -17.39
CA PRO A 568 -13.78 -8.07 -16.62
C PRO A 568 -13.73 -6.77 -17.47
N GLY A 569 -14.03 -6.84 -18.77
CA GLY A 569 -14.02 -5.71 -19.68
C GLY A 569 -12.63 -5.39 -20.25
N SER A 570 -12.58 -4.33 -21.05
CA SER A 570 -11.36 -3.87 -21.74
C SER A 570 -10.60 -2.80 -20.93
N TYR A 571 -11.29 -1.96 -20.13
CA TYR A 571 -10.63 -0.88 -19.39
C TYR A 571 -9.64 -1.38 -18.34
N VAL A 572 -9.95 -2.49 -17.68
CA VAL A 572 -9.03 -3.12 -16.73
C VAL A 572 -7.75 -3.64 -17.39
N LYS A 573 -7.75 -3.88 -18.71
CA LYS A 573 -6.60 -4.36 -19.50
C LYS A 573 -5.80 -3.22 -20.14
N ALA A 574 -6.35 -2.00 -20.18
CA ALA A 574 -5.66 -0.84 -20.75
C ALA A 574 -4.45 -0.44 -19.87
N ARG A 575 -3.31 -0.18 -20.53
CA ARG A 575 -2.04 0.19 -19.90
C ARG A 575 -1.61 1.57 -20.36
#